data_c145f04f5816561c2483ec242fc2ee1f
#
_entry.id   c145f04f5816561c2483ec242fc2ee1f
#
_cell.length_a   1.000
_cell.length_b   1.000
_cell.length_c   1.000
_cell.angle_alpha   90.00
_cell.angle_beta   90.00
_cell.angle_gamma   90.00
#
_symmetry.space_group_name_H-M   'P 1'
#
loop_
_entity.id
_entity.type
_entity.pdbx_description
1 polymer ?
#
loop_
_entity_poly.entity_id
_entity_poly.type
_entity_poly.pdbx_seq_one_letter_code
_entity_poly.pdbx_strand_id
1 'polypeptide(L)'
;MIAYDDVLQKVCEMICDAKDLEPDEVEENTPLVRLKLDSLDYVELMVLAKREFNITLEADWFIHNPGVTLGELCQHISKESGS
;
A
#
# COMPACT_ATOMS: atom_id res chain seq x y z
N MET A 1 13.70 7.77 8.21
CA MET A 1 12.90 6.51 8.30
C MET A 1 11.46 6.84 8.65
N ILE A 2 10.54 6.26 7.93
CA ILE A 2 9.10 6.50 8.14
C ILE A 2 8.51 5.36 8.94
N ALA A 3 7.74 5.68 9.98
CA ALA A 3 7.15 4.66 10.83
C ALA A 3 6.09 3.86 10.07
N TYR A 4 6.02 2.57 10.38
CA TYR A 4 5.05 1.66 9.79
C TYR A 4 3.61 2.19 9.95
N ASP A 5 3.28 2.69 11.13
CA ASP A 5 1.94 3.21 11.41
C ASP A 5 1.57 4.38 10.50
N ASP A 6 2.53 5.25 10.21
CA ASP A 6 2.30 6.37 9.31
C ASP A 6 2.06 5.91 7.88
N VAL A 7 2.83 4.91 7.44
CA VAL A 7 2.65 4.33 6.12
C VAL A 7 1.28 3.67 6.02
N LEU A 8 0.93 2.88 7.04
CA LEU A 8 -0.35 2.18 7.08
C LEU A 8 -1.51 3.16 6.99
N GLN A 9 -1.44 4.24 7.76
CA GLN A 9 -2.49 5.24 7.77
C GLN A 9 -2.69 5.88 6.40
N LYS A 10 -1.60 6.28 5.76
CA LYS A 10 -1.67 6.92 4.44
C LYS A 10 -2.19 5.96 3.38
N VAL A 11 -1.70 4.73 3.38
CA VAL A 11 -2.14 3.74 2.40
C VAL A 11 -3.61 3.38 2.61
N CYS A 12 -4.02 3.20 3.86
CA CYS A 12 -5.42 2.93 4.18
C CYS A 12 -6.34 4.06 3.72
N GLU A 13 -5.94 5.30 3.98
CA GLU A 13 -6.73 6.46 3.55
C GLU A 13 -6.91 6.46 2.04
N MET A 14 -5.85 6.19 1.30
CA MET A 14 -5.92 6.16 -0.16
C MET A 14 -6.87 5.06 -0.65
N ILE A 15 -6.73 3.86 -0.10
CA ILE A 15 -7.54 2.72 -0.51
C ILE A 15 -9.01 2.94 -0.14
N CYS A 16 -9.27 3.42 1.05
CA CYS A 16 -10.65 3.69 1.50
C CYS A 16 -11.31 4.73 0.59
N ASP A 17 -10.55 5.75 0.22
CA ASP A 17 -11.06 6.80 -0.65
C ASP A 17 -11.30 6.29 -2.08
N ALA A 18 -10.35 5.52 -2.60
CA ALA A 18 -10.44 5.00 -3.96
C ALA A 18 -11.55 3.96 -4.14
N LYS A 19 -11.81 3.17 -3.10
CA LYS A 19 -12.77 2.08 -3.15
C LYS A 19 -14.06 2.35 -2.37
N ASP A 20 -14.18 3.54 -1.79
CA ASP A 20 -15.33 3.92 -0.98
C ASP A 20 -15.57 2.90 0.15
N LEU A 21 -14.48 2.55 0.83
CA LEU A 21 -14.53 1.61 1.95
C LEU A 21 -14.36 2.37 3.27
N GLU A 22 -14.87 1.76 4.33
CA GLU A 22 -14.64 2.28 5.67
C GLU A 22 -13.30 1.76 6.20
N PRO A 23 -12.61 2.52 7.07
CA PRO A 23 -11.34 2.04 7.63
C PRO A 23 -11.44 0.69 8.32
N ASP A 24 -12.60 0.36 8.87
CA ASP A 24 -12.84 -0.92 9.54
C ASP A 24 -12.82 -2.10 8.57
N GLU A 25 -13.05 -1.85 7.30
CA GLU A 25 -13.10 -2.89 6.28
C GLU A 25 -11.73 -3.23 5.72
N VAL A 26 -10.71 -2.44 6.05
CA VAL A 26 -9.36 -2.61 5.53
C VAL A 26 -8.43 -2.89 6.70
N GLU A 27 -7.94 -4.12 6.78
CA GLU A 27 -7.06 -4.56 7.85
C GLU A 27 -5.67 -4.89 7.33
N GLU A 28 -4.71 -4.94 8.26
CA GLU A 28 -3.34 -5.30 7.92
C GLU A 28 -3.24 -6.67 7.26
N ASN A 29 -4.09 -7.59 7.68
CA ASN A 29 -4.08 -8.97 7.18
C ASN A 29 -4.83 -9.13 5.86
N THR A 30 -5.47 -8.08 5.38
CA THR A 30 -6.27 -8.17 4.16
C THR A 30 -5.36 -8.22 2.95
N PRO A 31 -5.42 -9.30 2.15
CA PRO A 31 -4.67 -9.36 0.89
C PRO A 31 -5.16 -8.27 -0.05
N LEU A 32 -4.23 -7.64 -0.77
CA LEU A 32 -4.59 -6.57 -1.70
C LEU A 32 -5.57 -7.06 -2.77
N VAL A 33 -5.46 -8.33 -3.18
CA VAL A 33 -6.34 -8.89 -4.19
C VAL A 33 -7.80 -8.93 -3.72
N ARG A 34 -8.02 -8.99 -2.42
CA ARG A 34 -9.38 -8.96 -1.87
C ARG A 34 -10.02 -7.58 -1.94
N LEU A 35 -9.21 -6.57 -2.05
CA LEU A 35 -9.68 -5.19 -2.15
C LEU A 35 -10.07 -4.84 -3.58
N LYS A 36 -9.89 -5.77 -4.51
CA LYS A 36 -10.26 -5.62 -5.91
C LYS A 36 -9.60 -4.40 -6.56
N LEU A 37 -8.33 -4.20 -6.23
CA LEU A 37 -7.56 -3.11 -6.81
C LEU A 37 -7.32 -3.39 -8.29
N ASP A 38 -7.51 -2.37 -9.11
CA ASP A 38 -7.20 -2.49 -10.54
C ASP A 38 -5.84 -1.84 -10.82
N SER A 39 -5.47 -1.80 -12.12
CA SER A 39 -4.18 -1.26 -12.50
C SER A 39 -4.00 0.19 -12.07
N LEU A 40 -5.05 0.99 -12.15
CA LEU A 40 -5.00 2.39 -11.75
C LEU A 40 -4.76 2.52 -10.25
N ASP A 41 -5.37 1.65 -9.47
CA ASP A 41 -5.19 1.68 -8.02
C ASP A 41 -3.74 1.35 -7.65
N TYR A 42 -3.14 0.38 -8.34
CA TYR A 42 -1.72 0.05 -8.10
C TYR A 42 -0.82 1.21 -8.50
N VAL A 43 -1.13 1.89 -9.61
CA VAL A 43 -0.38 3.06 -10.03
C VAL A 43 -0.51 4.16 -8.99
N GLU A 44 -1.69 4.36 -8.44
CA GLU A 44 -1.89 5.35 -7.38
C GLU A 44 -1.08 5.03 -6.14
N LEU A 45 -0.97 3.74 -5.78
CA LEU A 45 -0.12 3.33 -4.67
C LEU A 45 1.34 3.68 -4.94
N MET A 46 1.80 3.46 -6.16
CA MET A 46 3.17 3.79 -6.54
C MET A 46 3.42 5.29 -6.48
N VAL A 47 2.46 6.08 -6.95
CA VAL A 47 2.54 7.53 -6.91
C VAL A 47 2.54 8.03 -5.47
N LEU A 48 1.66 7.46 -4.63
CA LEU A 48 1.60 7.81 -3.23
C LEU A 48 2.92 7.55 -2.53
N ALA A 49 3.50 6.37 -2.77
CA ALA A 49 4.77 6.00 -2.15
C ALA A 49 5.88 6.96 -2.54
N LYS A 50 5.91 7.37 -3.81
CA LYS A 50 6.93 8.30 -4.28
C LYS A 50 6.71 9.70 -3.71
N ARG A 51 5.47 10.17 -3.71
CA ARG A 51 5.16 11.52 -3.28
C ARG A 51 5.27 11.70 -1.77
N GLU A 52 4.74 10.74 -1.01
CA GLU A 52 4.67 10.88 0.44
C GLU A 52 5.90 10.32 1.15
N PHE A 53 6.52 9.29 0.60
CA PHE A 53 7.60 8.58 1.29
C PHE A 53 8.91 8.57 0.51
N ASN A 54 8.91 9.13 -0.69
CA ASN A 54 10.09 9.15 -1.57
C ASN A 54 10.60 7.73 -1.87
N ILE A 55 9.67 6.79 -2.01
CA ILE A 55 9.98 5.39 -2.28
C ILE A 55 9.49 5.05 -3.69
N THR A 56 10.31 4.36 -4.46
CA THR A 56 9.91 3.89 -5.79
C THR A 56 9.43 2.45 -5.67
N LEU A 57 8.12 2.25 -5.78
CA LEU A 57 7.55 0.91 -5.86
C LEU A 57 7.51 0.50 -7.33
N GLU A 58 7.86 -0.76 -7.58
CA GLU A 58 7.85 -1.28 -8.94
C GLU A 58 6.71 -2.25 -9.12
N ALA A 59 6.13 -2.26 -10.33
CA ALA A 59 5.05 -3.18 -10.64
C ALA A 59 5.48 -4.63 -10.47
N ASP A 60 6.74 -4.93 -10.77
CA ASP A 60 7.29 -6.27 -10.62
C ASP A 60 7.19 -6.78 -9.19
N TRP A 61 7.31 -5.90 -8.20
CA TRP A 61 7.20 -6.31 -6.81
C TRP A 61 5.83 -6.91 -6.52
N PHE A 62 4.78 -6.29 -7.05
CA PHE A 62 3.41 -6.79 -6.88
C PHE A 62 3.21 -8.12 -7.62
N ILE A 63 3.81 -8.24 -8.80
CA ILE A 63 3.72 -9.46 -9.60
C ILE A 63 4.37 -10.63 -8.87
N HIS A 64 5.50 -10.39 -8.21
CA HIS A 64 6.21 -11.42 -7.48
C HIS A 64 5.61 -11.71 -6.10
N ASN A 65 4.67 -10.88 -5.66
CA ASN A 65 4.03 -11.03 -4.36
C ASN A 65 2.49 -10.97 -4.51
N PRO A 66 1.91 -11.91 -5.26
CA PRO A 66 0.47 -11.84 -5.59
C PRO A 66 -0.44 -11.96 -4.39
N GLY A 67 0.03 -12.58 -3.30
CA GLY A 67 -0.77 -12.71 -2.09
C GLY A 67 -0.42 -11.68 -1.02
N VAL A 68 0.27 -10.60 -1.39
CA VAL A 68 0.72 -9.61 -0.41
C VAL A 68 -0.47 -8.97 0.29
N THR A 69 -0.34 -8.81 1.61
CA THR A 69 -1.35 -8.14 2.42
C THR A 69 -1.02 -6.66 2.52
N LEU A 70 -2.00 -5.90 2.97
CA LEU A 70 -1.82 -4.46 3.20
C LEU A 70 -0.65 -4.21 4.16
N GLY A 71 -0.58 -4.98 5.26
CA GLY A 71 0.49 -4.86 6.24
C GLY A 71 1.85 -5.13 5.63
N GLU A 72 1.94 -6.17 4.80
CA GLU A 72 3.21 -6.50 4.15
C GLU A 72 3.67 -5.39 3.21
N LEU A 73 2.73 -4.79 2.48
CA LEU A 73 3.04 -3.65 1.62
C LEU A 73 3.58 -2.49 2.44
N CYS A 74 2.91 -2.17 3.54
CA CYS A 74 3.32 -1.07 4.39
C CYS A 74 4.67 -1.33 5.06
N GLN A 75 4.95 -2.57 5.44
CA GLN A 75 6.26 -2.94 5.98
C GLN A 75 7.35 -2.76 4.93
N HIS A 76 7.06 -3.13 3.70
CA HIS A 76 8.02 -2.97 2.60
C HIS A 76 8.36 -1.49 2.41
N ILE A 77 7.35 -0.64 2.38
CA ILE A 77 7.54 0.80 2.21
C ILE A 77 8.35 1.37 3.37
N SER A 78 7.97 1.02 4.60
CA SER A 78 8.66 1.49 5.80
C SER A 78 10.12 1.06 5.80
N LYS A 79 10.37 -0.19 5.45
CA LYS A 79 11.73 -0.74 5.39
C LYS A 79 12.57 -0.03 4.34
N GLU A 80 12.02 0.20 3.16
CA GLU A 80 12.74 0.86 2.08
C GLU A 80 13.03 2.33 2.42
N SER A 81 12.16 2.97 3.20
CA SER A 81 12.37 4.36 3.59
C SER A 81 13.54 4.51 4.56
N GLY A 82 13.99 3.42 5.16
CA GLY A 82 15.12 3.44 6.09
C GLY A 82 16.47 3.15 5.44
N SER A 83 16.46 2.87 4.16
CA SER A 83 17.70 2.47 3.46
C SER A 83 18.32 3.59 2.65
#